data_c2fceb8dbfc4f1733c5c4fe10918051d
#
_entry.id   c2fceb8dbfc4f1733c5c4fe10918051d
#
_cell.length_a   1.000
_cell.length_b   1.000
_cell.length_c   1.000
_cell.angle_alpha   90.00
_cell.angle_beta   90.00
_cell.angle_gamma   90.00
#
_symmetry.space_group_name_H-M   'P 1'
#
loop_
_entity.id
_entity.type
_entity.pdbx_description
1 polymer ?
#
loop_
_entity_poly.entity_id
_entity_poly.type
_entity_poly.pdbx_seq_one_letter_code
_entity_poly.pdbx_strand_id
1 'polypeptide(L)'
;MDVTLFSCILGFLLIVFGIVSFNVQSSLEKTVYRLLRNDFLGIIVFLIPASWFMVKLTQLGEADFGQYKQWLLLIFGFTFTGCCIYWRDFLIVRGLAMLTILSINALFEISYMSEAIVSPAIALLFYIFIIIALYCGCYPYCIRNILPKAFSKNSRYIKCVGTFCIIYGILLIILSRL
;
A
#
# COMPACT_ATOMS: atom_id res chain seq x y z
N MET A 1 -7.67 7.71 18.69
CA MET A 1 -8.53 6.61 18.21
C MET A 1 -8.08 5.38 18.96
N ASP A 2 -8.98 4.65 19.59
CA ASP A 2 -8.59 3.48 20.37
C ASP A 2 -8.08 2.37 19.45
N VAL A 3 -6.96 1.75 19.83
CA VAL A 3 -6.32 0.68 19.03
C VAL A 3 -7.26 -0.48 18.80
N THR A 4 -8.12 -0.79 19.78
CA THR A 4 -9.14 -1.83 19.68
C THR A 4 -10.18 -1.53 18.61
N LEU A 5 -10.67 -0.29 18.53
CA LEU A 5 -11.61 0.14 17.51
C LEU A 5 -10.93 0.14 16.12
N PHE A 6 -9.68 0.61 16.04
CA PHE A 6 -8.90 0.57 14.81
C PHE A 6 -8.70 -0.85 14.29
N SER A 7 -8.32 -1.79 15.16
CA SER A 7 -8.14 -3.19 14.80
C SER A 7 -9.43 -3.88 14.34
N CYS A 8 -10.57 -3.55 14.95
CA CYS A 8 -11.88 -4.03 14.50
C CYS A 8 -12.22 -3.55 13.09
N ILE A 9 -11.99 -2.25 12.81
CA ILE A 9 -12.23 -1.68 11.48
C ILE A 9 -11.31 -2.35 10.45
N LEU A 10 -10.02 -2.46 10.76
CA LEU A 10 -9.03 -3.09 9.88
C LEU A 10 -9.37 -4.56 9.62
N GLY A 11 -9.73 -5.30 10.66
CA GLY A 11 -10.16 -6.70 10.54
C GLY A 11 -11.41 -6.85 9.68
N PHE A 12 -12.41 -5.98 9.87
CA PHE A 12 -13.61 -5.98 9.03
C PHE A 12 -13.29 -5.69 7.55
N LEU A 13 -12.46 -4.68 7.27
CA LEU A 13 -12.03 -4.37 5.91
C LEU A 13 -11.30 -5.54 5.25
N LEU A 14 -10.43 -6.24 5.98
CA LEU A 14 -9.75 -7.43 5.48
C LEU A 14 -10.72 -8.57 5.13
N ILE A 15 -11.74 -8.80 5.97
CA ILE A 15 -12.76 -9.82 5.70
C ILE A 15 -13.55 -9.46 4.46
N VAL A 16 -14.00 -8.22 4.32
CA VAL A 16 -14.72 -7.75 3.13
C VAL A 16 -13.87 -7.91 1.88
N PHE A 17 -12.60 -7.49 1.93
CA PHE A 17 -11.67 -7.66 0.82
C PHE A 17 -11.45 -9.14 0.47
N GLY A 18 -11.34 -10.01 1.47
CA GLY A 18 -11.23 -11.44 1.28
C GLY A 18 -12.46 -12.03 0.57
N ILE A 19 -13.67 -11.68 1.00
CA ILE A 19 -14.92 -12.15 0.38
C ILE A 19 -15.04 -11.65 -1.07
N VAL A 20 -14.74 -10.36 -1.31
CA VAL A 20 -14.75 -9.78 -2.66
C VAL A 20 -13.76 -10.50 -3.57
N SER A 21 -12.59 -10.89 -3.07
CA SER A 21 -11.56 -11.62 -3.82
C SER A 21 -12.06 -12.96 -4.39
N PHE A 22 -13.00 -13.63 -3.74
CA PHE A 22 -13.61 -14.87 -4.26
C PHE A 22 -14.54 -14.62 -5.45
N ASN A 23 -15.14 -13.42 -5.54
CA ASN A 23 -16.10 -13.05 -6.59
C ASN A 23 -15.45 -12.30 -7.77
N VAL A 24 -14.12 -12.13 -7.75
CA VAL A 24 -13.39 -11.43 -8.81
C VAL A 24 -13.53 -12.20 -10.14
N GLN A 25 -14.10 -11.52 -11.14
CA GLN A 25 -14.35 -12.07 -12.48
C GLN A 25 -13.20 -11.70 -13.43
N SER A 26 -12.97 -12.59 -14.41
CA SER A 26 -11.99 -12.35 -15.50
C SER A 26 -12.24 -11.07 -16.32
N SER A 27 -13.45 -10.53 -16.28
CA SER A 27 -13.79 -9.26 -16.93
C SER A 27 -13.02 -8.07 -16.35
N LEU A 28 -12.64 -8.13 -15.07
CA LEU A 28 -11.87 -7.07 -14.41
C LEU A 28 -10.41 -7.03 -14.87
N GLU A 29 -9.85 -8.13 -15.36
CA GLU A 29 -8.47 -8.19 -15.85
C GLU A 29 -8.21 -7.14 -16.93
N LYS A 30 -9.07 -7.07 -17.95
CA LYS A 30 -8.92 -6.13 -19.07
C LYS A 30 -9.02 -4.67 -18.60
N THR A 31 -9.89 -4.40 -17.64
CA THR A 31 -10.10 -3.06 -17.09
C THR A 31 -8.92 -2.63 -16.26
N VAL A 32 -8.43 -3.49 -15.37
CA VAL A 32 -7.26 -3.23 -14.52
C VAL A 32 -6.01 -3.04 -15.39
N TYR A 33 -5.82 -3.90 -16.41
CA TYR A 33 -4.67 -3.77 -17.32
C TYR A 33 -4.69 -2.45 -18.11
N ARG A 34 -5.88 -2.03 -18.58
CA ARG A 34 -6.04 -0.74 -19.27
C ARG A 34 -5.77 0.44 -18.35
N LEU A 35 -6.21 0.36 -17.09
CA LEU A 35 -5.98 1.36 -16.06
C LEU A 35 -4.47 1.49 -15.78
N LEU A 36 -3.78 0.37 -15.58
CA LEU A 36 -2.34 0.34 -15.27
C LEU A 36 -1.45 0.90 -16.39
N ARG A 37 -1.94 0.91 -17.63
CA ARG A 37 -1.21 1.45 -18.80
C ARG A 37 -1.61 2.88 -19.16
N ASN A 38 -2.49 3.50 -18.41
CA ASN A 38 -2.89 4.87 -18.67
C ASN A 38 -1.86 5.84 -18.07
N ASP A 39 -1.06 6.47 -18.93
CA ASP A 39 0.02 7.38 -18.53
C ASP A 39 -0.51 8.59 -17.75
N PHE A 40 -1.65 9.13 -18.14
CA PHE A 40 -2.24 10.30 -17.46
C PHE A 40 -2.68 9.96 -16.04
N LEU A 41 -3.38 8.83 -15.86
CA LEU A 41 -3.73 8.34 -14.52
C LEU A 41 -2.47 7.98 -13.72
N GLY A 42 -1.45 7.44 -14.37
CA GLY A 42 -0.16 7.15 -13.77
C GLY A 42 0.48 8.36 -13.11
N ILE A 43 0.51 9.47 -13.82
CA ILE A 43 1.07 10.72 -13.31
C ILE A 43 0.26 11.22 -12.12
N ILE A 44 -1.07 11.24 -12.19
CA ILE A 44 -1.93 11.71 -11.10
C ILE A 44 -1.74 10.85 -9.85
N VAL A 45 -1.81 9.52 -9.98
CA VAL A 45 -1.66 8.58 -8.85
C VAL A 45 -0.27 8.64 -8.23
N PHE A 46 0.76 8.96 -9.02
CA PHE A 46 2.12 9.13 -8.52
C PHE A 46 2.33 10.48 -7.83
N LEU A 47 1.75 11.55 -8.36
CA LEU A 47 1.90 12.90 -7.79
C LEU A 47 1.25 13.04 -6.40
N ILE A 48 0.16 12.31 -6.13
CA ILE A 48 -0.49 12.35 -4.81
C ILE A 48 0.48 11.96 -3.69
N PRO A 49 1.07 10.74 -3.67
CA PRO A 49 2.02 10.39 -2.63
C PRO A 49 3.33 11.18 -2.71
N ALA A 50 3.77 11.59 -3.90
CA ALA A 50 4.95 12.43 -4.06
C ALA A 50 4.77 13.79 -3.37
N SER A 51 3.63 14.45 -3.58
CA SER A 51 3.32 15.71 -2.90
C SER A 51 3.19 15.53 -1.38
N TRP A 52 2.52 14.46 -0.94
CA TRP A 52 2.43 14.13 0.48
C TRP A 52 3.81 13.92 1.11
N PHE A 53 4.68 13.18 0.44
CA PHE A 53 6.05 12.98 0.90
C PHE A 53 6.83 14.29 0.98
N MET A 54 6.70 15.18 -0.03
CA MET A 54 7.33 16.50 0.00
C MET A 54 6.84 17.33 1.17
N VAL A 55 5.56 17.31 1.51
CA VAL A 55 5.02 17.98 2.71
C VAL A 55 5.64 17.39 3.98
N LYS A 56 5.76 16.08 4.11
CA LYS A 56 6.44 15.44 5.25
C LYS A 56 7.92 15.88 5.36
N LEU A 57 8.63 16.01 4.24
CA LEU A 57 10.00 16.55 4.22
C LEU A 57 10.07 17.99 4.73
N THR A 58 9.06 18.81 4.46
CA THR A 58 9.04 20.20 5.00
C THR A 58 8.83 20.23 6.51
N GLN A 59 8.34 19.19 7.12
CA GLN A 59 8.08 19.07 8.56
C GLN A 59 9.25 18.46 9.35
N LEU A 60 10.36 18.09 8.69
CA LEU A 60 11.54 17.52 9.34
C LEU A 60 12.13 18.52 10.37
N GLY A 61 12.34 18.03 11.59
CA GLY A 61 13.00 18.76 12.68
C GLY A 61 14.52 18.76 12.55
N GLU A 62 15.21 19.52 13.39
CA GLU A 62 16.67 19.59 13.40
C GLU A 62 17.31 18.22 13.72
N ALA A 63 16.67 17.42 14.56
CA ALA A 63 17.11 16.06 14.89
C ALA A 63 17.05 15.07 13.70
N ASP A 64 16.18 15.35 12.71
CA ASP A 64 15.90 14.48 11.57
C ASP A 64 16.47 15.06 10.26
N PHE A 65 17.71 15.50 10.25
CA PHE A 65 18.36 16.10 9.08
C PHE A 65 17.74 17.43 8.61
N GLY A 66 17.07 18.19 9.48
CA GLY A 66 16.45 19.48 9.15
C GLY A 66 17.40 20.49 8.52
N GLN A 67 18.71 20.43 8.83
CA GLN A 67 19.75 21.26 8.21
C GLN A 67 19.86 21.02 6.69
N TYR A 68 19.60 19.80 6.21
CA TYR A 68 19.67 19.41 4.79
C TYR A 68 18.33 19.45 4.08
N LYS A 69 17.29 19.96 4.71
CA LYS A 69 15.91 20.00 4.22
C LYS A 69 15.79 20.57 2.80
N GLN A 70 16.47 21.67 2.50
CA GLN A 70 16.43 22.28 1.17
C GLN A 70 17.06 21.37 0.11
N TRP A 71 18.19 20.75 0.43
CA TRP A 71 18.84 19.80 -0.48
C TRP A 71 18.00 18.54 -0.70
N LEU A 72 17.38 18.02 0.35
CA LEU A 72 16.47 16.89 0.24
C LEU A 72 15.26 17.22 -0.65
N LEU A 73 14.65 18.40 -0.47
CA LEU A 73 13.54 18.84 -1.32
C LEU A 73 13.95 18.94 -2.80
N LEU A 74 15.14 19.48 -3.08
CA LEU A 74 15.65 19.57 -4.45
C LEU A 74 15.90 18.18 -5.05
N ILE A 75 16.61 17.30 -4.34
CA ILE A 75 16.95 15.96 -4.82
C ILE A 75 15.68 15.15 -5.12
N PHE A 76 14.74 15.11 -4.17
CA PHE A 76 13.49 14.37 -4.36
C PHE A 76 12.59 15.02 -5.42
N GLY A 77 12.54 16.35 -5.51
CA GLY A 77 11.82 17.05 -6.56
C GLY A 77 12.33 16.69 -7.96
N PHE A 78 13.65 16.72 -8.17
CA PHE A 78 14.26 16.27 -9.43
C PHE A 78 14.01 14.79 -9.70
N THR A 79 14.13 13.94 -8.68
CA THR A 79 13.87 12.49 -8.82
C THR A 79 12.43 12.23 -9.24
N PHE A 80 11.44 12.85 -8.60
CA PHE A 80 10.03 12.67 -8.93
C PHE A 80 9.70 13.19 -10.33
N THR A 81 10.26 14.36 -10.71
CA THR A 81 10.10 14.89 -12.07
C THR A 81 10.74 13.96 -13.10
N GLY A 82 11.94 13.46 -12.83
CA GLY A 82 12.61 12.48 -13.66
C GLY A 82 11.81 11.19 -13.83
N CYS A 83 11.20 10.67 -12.76
CA CYS A 83 10.32 9.51 -12.84
C CYS A 83 9.11 9.75 -13.76
N CYS A 84 8.50 10.92 -13.70
CA CYS A 84 7.36 11.28 -14.54
C CYS A 84 7.74 11.40 -16.03
N ILE A 85 8.97 11.81 -16.34
CA ILE A 85 9.44 12.01 -17.73
C ILE A 85 9.96 10.71 -18.35
N TYR A 86 10.86 10.01 -17.63
CA TYR A 86 11.62 8.88 -18.18
C TYR A 86 10.97 7.52 -17.90
N TRP A 87 10.24 7.35 -16.78
CA TRP A 87 9.70 6.05 -16.35
C TRP A 87 8.18 6.05 -16.28
N ARG A 88 7.53 6.41 -17.39
CA ARG A 88 6.06 6.45 -17.49
C ARG A 88 5.41 5.08 -17.37
N ASP A 89 6.12 4.02 -17.81
CA ASP A 89 5.60 2.67 -17.78
C ASP A 89 5.30 2.22 -16.33
N PHE A 90 4.06 1.82 -16.10
CA PHE A 90 3.58 1.36 -14.78
C PHE A 90 3.77 2.36 -13.63
N LEU A 91 3.77 3.66 -13.93
CA LEU A 91 3.89 4.72 -12.94
C LEU A 91 2.78 4.64 -11.87
N ILE A 92 1.59 4.14 -12.24
CA ILE A 92 0.49 3.85 -11.30
C ILE A 92 0.95 2.88 -10.19
N VAL A 93 1.66 1.82 -10.55
CA VAL A 93 2.12 0.81 -9.59
C VAL A 93 3.08 1.41 -8.57
N ARG A 94 4.01 2.23 -9.03
CA ARG A 94 4.96 2.94 -8.17
C ARG A 94 4.26 3.95 -7.28
N GLY A 95 3.30 4.69 -7.83
CA GLY A 95 2.46 5.61 -7.06
C GLY A 95 1.65 4.91 -5.98
N LEU A 96 1.01 3.79 -6.30
CA LEU A 96 0.28 2.97 -5.32
C LEU A 96 1.20 2.39 -4.25
N ALA A 97 2.39 1.90 -4.63
CA ALA A 97 3.37 1.41 -3.67
C ALA A 97 3.81 2.51 -2.68
N MET A 98 4.12 3.70 -3.21
CA MET A 98 4.51 4.84 -2.39
C MET A 98 3.35 5.31 -1.49
N LEU A 99 2.13 5.36 -2.02
CA LEU A 99 0.93 5.70 -1.25
C LEU A 99 0.70 4.69 -0.12
N THR A 100 0.86 3.39 -0.39
CA THR A 100 0.71 2.33 0.62
C THR A 100 1.72 2.52 1.75
N ILE A 101 2.99 2.76 1.43
CA ILE A 101 4.04 2.94 2.45
C ILE A 101 3.76 4.19 3.31
N LEU A 102 3.39 5.33 2.70
CA LEU A 102 3.06 6.55 3.44
C LEU A 102 1.81 6.40 4.30
N SER A 103 0.79 5.71 3.78
CA SER A 103 -0.43 5.43 4.54
C SER A 103 -0.15 4.52 5.74
N ILE A 104 0.65 3.48 5.57
CA ILE A 104 1.04 2.58 6.65
C ILE A 104 1.84 3.35 7.71
N ASN A 105 2.76 4.23 7.31
CA ASN A 105 3.50 5.06 8.26
C ASN A 105 2.56 5.91 9.13
N ALA A 106 1.56 6.55 8.50
CA ALA A 106 0.58 7.35 9.23
C ALA A 106 -0.33 6.50 10.14
N LEU A 107 -0.69 5.30 9.71
CA LEU A 107 -1.52 4.37 10.50
C LEU A 107 -0.72 3.68 11.62
N PHE A 108 0.59 3.53 11.44
CA PHE A 108 1.47 2.93 12.44
C PHE A 108 1.51 3.76 13.72
N GLU A 109 1.40 5.09 13.61
CA GLU A 109 1.36 6.00 14.74
C GLU A 109 0.20 5.67 15.71
N ILE A 110 -0.91 5.08 15.22
CA ILE A 110 -2.08 4.71 16.03
C ILE A 110 -1.78 3.48 16.91
N SER A 111 -1.00 2.52 16.41
CA SER A 111 -0.68 1.29 17.15
C SER A 111 0.67 1.34 17.85
N TYR A 112 1.46 2.39 17.62
CA TYR A 112 2.78 2.57 18.18
C TYR A 112 2.71 2.80 19.69
N MET A 113 3.55 2.10 20.43
CA MET A 113 3.61 2.13 21.91
C MET A 113 2.27 1.81 22.63
N SER A 114 1.31 1.17 21.96
CA SER A 114 0.11 0.71 22.66
C SER A 114 0.40 -0.63 23.38
N GLU A 115 -0.08 -0.76 24.61
CA GLU A 115 0.01 -1.99 25.39
C GLU A 115 -1.01 -3.06 24.97
N ALA A 116 -1.81 -2.76 23.94
CA ALA A 116 -2.85 -3.67 23.47
C ALA A 116 -2.24 -4.94 22.85
N ILE A 117 -2.76 -6.11 23.23
CA ILE A 117 -2.32 -7.43 22.74
C ILE A 117 -2.40 -7.54 21.22
N VAL A 118 -3.29 -6.77 20.58
CA VAL A 118 -3.48 -6.75 19.12
C VAL A 118 -2.39 -5.96 18.39
N SER A 119 -1.63 -5.09 19.05
CA SER A 119 -0.64 -4.20 18.43
C SER A 119 0.44 -4.95 17.62
N PRO A 120 1.08 -6.04 18.11
CA PRO A 120 2.06 -6.79 17.32
C PRO A 120 1.45 -7.44 16.07
N ALA A 121 0.18 -7.87 16.13
CA ALA A 121 -0.48 -8.43 14.96
C ALA A 121 -0.73 -7.35 13.88
N ILE A 122 -1.15 -6.14 14.25
CA ILE A 122 -1.27 -5.01 13.32
C ILE A 122 0.10 -4.69 12.69
N ALA A 123 1.15 -4.62 13.51
CA ALA A 123 2.50 -4.36 13.04
C ALA A 123 2.98 -5.39 12.00
N LEU A 124 2.77 -6.68 12.29
CA LEU A 124 3.13 -7.78 11.37
C LEU A 124 2.41 -7.64 10.02
N LEU A 125 1.12 -7.32 10.03
CA LEU A 125 0.36 -7.07 8.81
C LEU A 125 0.94 -5.91 8.00
N PHE A 126 1.26 -4.80 8.67
CA PHE A 126 1.83 -3.63 8.03
C PHE A 126 3.20 -3.92 7.41
N TYR A 127 4.06 -4.68 8.09
CA TYR A 127 5.34 -5.11 7.50
C TYR A 127 5.15 -5.96 6.25
N ILE A 128 4.18 -6.87 6.24
CA ILE A 128 3.86 -7.66 5.03
C ILE A 128 3.46 -6.73 3.87
N PHE A 129 2.58 -5.75 4.11
CA PHE A 129 2.18 -4.80 3.08
C PHE A 129 3.35 -3.91 2.59
N ILE A 130 4.24 -3.47 3.50
CA ILE A 130 5.44 -2.71 3.13
C ILE A 130 6.34 -3.54 2.21
N ILE A 131 6.61 -4.81 2.55
CA ILE A 131 7.44 -5.69 1.74
C ILE A 131 6.84 -5.87 0.34
N ILE A 132 5.53 -6.11 0.26
CA ILE A 132 4.82 -6.24 -1.02
C ILE A 132 4.89 -4.93 -1.81
N ALA A 133 4.66 -3.79 -1.17
CA ALA A 133 4.70 -2.48 -1.81
C ALA A 133 6.11 -2.16 -2.35
N LEU A 134 7.16 -2.41 -1.58
CA LEU A 134 8.54 -2.25 -2.00
C LEU A 134 8.87 -3.15 -3.19
N TYR A 135 8.49 -4.42 -3.12
CA TYR A 135 8.72 -5.36 -4.21
C TYR A 135 8.02 -4.93 -5.50
N CYS A 136 6.73 -4.55 -5.43
CA CYS A 136 5.98 -4.06 -6.58
C CYS A 136 6.50 -2.72 -7.12
N GLY A 137 6.96 -1.83 -6.25
CA GLY A 137 7.54 -0.54 -6.61
C GLY A 137 8.87 -0.68 -7.35
N CYS A 138 9.75 -1.60 -6.90
CA CYS A 138 11.03 -1.87 -7.55
C CYS A 138 10.86 -2.66 -8.85
N TYR A 139 9.95 -3.64 -8.88
CA TYR A 139 9.71 -4.53 -10.01
C TYR A 139 8.27 -4.44 -10.54
N PRO A 140 7.87 -3.30 -11.14
CA PRO A 140 6.48 -3.11 -11.57
C PRO A 140 6.04 -4.12 -12.64
N TYR A 141 6.96 -4.68 -13.39
CA TYR A 141 6.69 -5.75 -14.36
C TYR A 141 6.16 -7.05 -13.73
N CYS A 142 6.41 -7.25 -12.44
CA CYS A 142 5.89 -8.39 -11.69
C CYS A 142 4.36 -8.42 -11.75
N ILE A 143 3.71 -7.26 -11.64
CA ILE A 143 2.26 -7.13 -11.75
C ILE A 143 1.75 -7.61 -13.10
N ARG A 144 2.45 -7.29 -14.22
CA ARG A 144 2.08 -7.77 -15.55
C ARG A 144 2.07 -9.29 -15.65
N ASN A 145 2.96 -9.95 -14.93
CA ASN A 145 3.05 -11.42 -14.95
C ASN A 145 2.08 -12.09 -13.97
N ILE A 146 1.75 -11.42 -12.88
CA ILE A 146 0.85 -11.93 -11.83
C ILE A 146 -0.62 -11.70 -12.21
N LEU A 147 -0.96 -10.57 -12.85
CA LEU A 147 -2.34 -10.23 -13.19
C LEU A 147 -3.08 -11.33 -13.95
N PRO A 148 -2.57 -11.85 -15.08
CA PRO A 148 -3.29 -12.89 -15.82
C PRO A 148 -3.48 -14.17 -15.01
N LYS A 149 -2.48 -14.52 -14.18
CA LYS A 149 -2.55 -15.67 -13.29
C LYS A 149 -3.56 -15.47 -12.16
N ALA A 150 -3.64 -14.23 -11.64
CA ALA A 150 -4.56 -13.86 -10.58
C ALA A 150 -6.02 -13.84 -11.06
N PHE A 151 -6.30 -13.22 -12.20
CA PHE A 151 -7.66 -13.08 -12.73
C PHE A 151 -8.17 -14.30 -13.53
N SER A 152 -7.37 -15.36 -13.66
CA SER A 152 -7.83 -16.61 -14.25
C SER A 152 -9.04 -17.15 -13.47
N LYS A 153 -10.05 -17.68 -14.19
CA LYS A 153 -11.35 -18.14 -13.67
C LYS A 153 -11.27 -19.14 -12.48
N ASN A 154 -10.12 -19.75 -12.27
CA ASN A 154 -9.87 -20.67 -11.15
C ASN A 154 -8.52 -20.40 -10.49
N SER A 155 -8.17 -19.13 -10.32
CA SER A 155 -6.88 -18.75 -9.73
C SER A 155 -6.79 -19.19 -8.27
N ARG A 156 -5.88 -20.12 -8.00
CA ARG A 156 -5.53 -20.51 -6.64
C ARG A 156 -4.91 -19.33 -5.87
N TYR A 157 -4.22 -18.42 -6.56
CA TYR A 157 -3.56 -17.26 -5.94
C TYR A 157 -4.55 -16.32 -5.28
N ILE A 158 -5.60 -15.89 -5.98
CA ILE A 158 -6.63 -15.00 -5.41
C ILE A 158 -7.37 -15.69 -4.27
N LYS A 159 -7.68 -16.98 -4.42
CA LYS A 159 -8.34 -17.74 -3.35
C LYS A 159 -7.46 -17.84 -2.10
N CYS A 160 -6.16 -18.12 -2.25
CA CYS A 160 -5.22 -18.15 -1.13
C CYS A 160 -5.11 -16.77 -0.44
N VAL A 161 -4.98 -15.69 -1.22
CA VAL A 161 -4.94 -14.32 -0.66
C VAL A 161 -6.25 -13.99 0.05
N GLY A 162 -7.39 -14.29 -0.56
CA GLY A 162 -8.70 -14.06 0.05
C GLY A 162 -8.88 -14.83 1.37
N THR A 163 -8.50 -16.12 1.40
CA THR A 163 -8.54 -16.93 2.62
C THR A 163 -7.62 -16.37 3.70
N PHE A 164 -6.41 -15.98 3.34
CA PHE A 164 -5.46 -15.35 4.27
C PHE A 164 -6.04 -14.07 4.87
N CYS A 165 -6.63 -13.18 4.05
CA CYS A 165 -7.25 -11.94 4.51
C CYS A 165 -8.42 -12.21 5.47
N ILE A 166 -9.26 -13.22 5.21
CA ILE A 166 -10.38 -13.57 6.08
C ILE A 166 -9.86 -14.09 7.43
N ILE A 167 -8.92 -15.05 7.42
CA ILE A 167 -8.36 -15.63 8.64
C ILE A 167 -7.70 -14.55 9.49
N TYR A 168 -6.89 -13.69 8.84
CA TYR A 168 -6.18 -12.63 9.53
C TYR A 168 -7.14 -11.55 10.08
N GLY A 169 -8.18 -11.21 9.32
CA GLY A 169 -9.22 -10.28 9.77
C GLY A 169 -9.98 -10.79 10.99
N ILE A 170 -10.33 -12.07 11.02
CA ILE A 170 -10.95 -12.72 12.18
C ILE A 170 -10.00 -12.69 13.38
N LEU A 171 -8.72 -13.03 13.17
CA LEU A 171 -7.70 -13.00 14.21
C LEU A 171 -7.57 -11.60 14.85
N LEU A 172 -7.53 -10.54 14.05
CA LEU A 172 -7.48 -9.17 14.57
C LEU A 172 -8.69 -8.81 15.41
N ILE A 173 -9.89 -9.23 14.99
CA ILE A 173 -11.13 -8.96 15.75
C ILE A 173 -11.15 -9.73 17.08
N ILE A 174 -10.67 -10.97 17.09
CA ILE A 174 -10.57 -11.76 18.33
C ILE A 174 -9.58 -11.12 19.29
N LEU A 175 -8.36 -10.80 18.82
CA LEU A 175 -7.33 -10.17 19.64
C LEU A 175 -7.72 -8.78 20.18
N SER A 176 -8.60 -8.08 19.47
CA SER A 176 -9.10 -6.78 19.92
C SER A 176 -10.08 -6.87 21.11
N ARG A 177 -10.58 -8.07 21.41
CA ARG A 177 -11.52 -8.34 22.50
C ARG A 177 -10.86 -8.93 23.76
N LEU A 178 -9.61 -9.38 23.61
CA LEU A 178 -8.77 -9.83 24.72
C LEU A 178 -8.04 -8.67 25.38
#